data_329589c0c3f45f5f426ee8bd09426e88
#
_entry.id   329589c0c3f45f5f426ee8bd09426e88
#
_cell.length_a   1.000
_cell.length_b   1.000
_cell.length_c   1.000
_cell.angle_alpha   90.00
_cell.angle_beta   90.00
_cell.angle_gamma   90.00
#
_symmetry.space_group_name_H-M   'P 1'
#
loop_
_entity.id
_entity.type
_entity.pdbx_description
1 polymer ?
#
loop_
_entity_poly.entity_id
_entity_poly.type
_entity_poly.pdbx_seq_one_letter_code
_entity_poly.pdbx_strand_id
1 'polypeptide(L)'
;MIKAIDGSTTKPEAKDIQYEPVGTLCNFRTLYQKNPDAYGKRSWSKKVPIDLPDPVEDAESAQYALLVRKKKCYDGRRSLSIHSIIVQSERLKGFLKWALDDYPGVTTTLQRLEIASPFRPFVHRWETIIKLRDEEQDPTTKTHVDMFYRIMDEELRDVIDRKNDLVAKGVITHNLVWTILEPQDVVLSSIDGTLRAYLLTQASSKHETSENDYLEMEYVGFDGSKFGYKYTGFLIPSFVGTMPITSLPYFPLRYHPEKDTIQELLIARGKKWEAYKGYHFKAYEEASTGTISKSRDKNSRDTNHHVNSRVIIDIDAYKLFAHMVVSVTVGVDREIDGELDDSQRLIATPTLYGYSLSDKVWSTFLVDQLKDIEWNEKAFDSLVLPREQQGLKEVVLAVAKAQSKKVDEFDDVVRGKGQGFIMQLSGLPGVGKTLTAESVAEVMRVPLYIMSAGDLGVDARGFEAKLKDILKLIPKWGAVLLLDEADVFMEARDSTNLNRNELVSIFLRMLEYYEVSPNAQGHQSQRMRGKIRKMTCY
;
A
#
# COMPACT_ATOMS: atom_id res chain seq x y z
N MET A 1 -55.70 -6.07 84.86
CA MET A 1 -56.57 -6.84 83.94
C MET A 1 -56.46 -6.21 82.59
N ILE A 2 -55.63 -6.76 81.76
CA ILE A 2 -55.43 -6.32 80.34
C ILE A 2 -55.76 -7.54 79.50
N LYS A 3 -56.84 -7.42 78.71
CA LYS A 3 -57.27 -8.47 77.77
C LYS A 3 -56.41 -8.44 76.55
N ALA A 4 -55.77 -9.53 76.20
CA ALA A 4 -55.15 -9.79 74.95
C ALA A 4 -56.20 -9.86 73.83
N ILE A 5 -56.00 -9.13 72.75
CA ILE A 5 -56.81 -9.28 71.52
C ILE A 5 -55.91 -10.08 70.53
N ASP A 6 -56.41 -11.28 70.28
CA ASP A 6 -55.84 -12.19 69.31
C ASP A 6 -56.26 -11.72 67.89
N GLY A 7 -55.31 -11.31 67.13
CA GLY A 7 -55.52 -10.85 65.76
C GLY A 7 -54.91 -11.85 64.77
N SER A 8 -55.56 -12.90 64.43
CA SER A 8 -55.23 -13.81 63.36
C SER A 8 -55.43 -13.12 61.99
N THR A 9 -54.38 -12.58 61.40
CA THR A 9 -54.39 -12.19 60.00
C THR A 9 -54.07 -13.39 59.15
N THR A 10 -55.12 -13.97 58.56
CA THR A 10 -55.01 -14.93 57.46
C THR A 10 -54.29 -14.31 56.29
N LYS A 11 -53.10 -14.86 55.94
CA LYS A 11 -52.44 -14.59 54.66
C LYS A 11 -53.34 -15.02 53.52
N PRO A 12 -53.51 -14.22 52.46
CA PRO A 12 -54.18 -14.64 51.26
C PRO A 12 -53.38 -15.77 50.58
N GLU A 13 -54.09 -16.91 50.35
CA GLU A 13 -53.53 -18.03 49.56
C GLU A 13 -52.98 -17.53 48.23
N ALA A 14 -51.73 -17.85 47.95
CA ALA A 14 -51.12 -17.66 46.66
C ALA A 14 -51.82 -18.61 45.66
N LYS A 15 -52.59 -18.05 44.73
CA LYS A 15 -53.09 -18.82 43.57
C LYS A 15 -51.83 -19.34 42.80
N ASP A 16 -51.74 -20.65 42.70
CA ASP A 16 -50.77 -21.34 41.84
C ASP A 16 -51.00 -20.91 40.39
N ILE A 17 -50.23 -19.97 39.94
CA ILE A 17 -50.18 -19.55 38.52
C ILE A 17 -49.33 -20.60 37.81
N GLN A 18 -49.94 -21.50 37.08
CA GLN A 18 -49.25 -22.41 36.18
C GLN A 18 -48.68 -21.57 35.01
N TYR A 19 -47.36 -21.52 34.93
CA TYR A 19 -46.68 -20.91 33.78
C TYR A 19 -46.40 -21.99 32.74
N GLU A 20 -46.57 -21.62 31.44
CA GLU A 20 -46.15 -22.46 30.33
C GLU A 20 -44.63 -22.71 30.38
N PRO A 21 -44.14 -23.84 29.82
CA PRO A 21 -42.71 -24.12 29.76
C PRO A 21 -41.91 -22.99 29.07
N VAL A 22 -40.67 -22.85 29.47
CA VAL A 22 -39.81 -21.75 28.98
C VAL A 22 -39.69 -21.79 27.44
N GLY A 23 -40.05 -20.68 26.79
CA GLY A 23 -39.91 -20.49 25.34
C GLY A 23 -41.05 -21.07 24.47
N THR A 24 -42.12 -21.59 25.05
CA THR A 24 -43.23 -22.21 24.30
C THR A 24 -44.26 -21.21 23.76
N LEU A 25 -44.37 -20.03 24.37
CA LEU A 25 -45.29 -19.00 23.90
C LEU A 25 -44.71 -18.27 22.67
N CYS A 26 -45.41 -18.36 21.54
CA CYS A 26 -45.07 -17.58 20.31
C CYS A 26 -45.51 -16.13 20.50
N ASN A 27 -44.84 -15.43 21.43
CA ASN A 27 -45.04 -14.02 21.73
C ASN A 27 -43.73 -13.42 22.28
N PHE A 28 -43.62 -12.10 22.30
CA PHE A 28 -42.47 -11.41 22.88
C PHE A 28 -42.90 -10.57 24.09
N ARG A 29 -41.92 -10.30 24.96
CA ARG A 29 -42.14 -9.43 26.10
C ARG A 29 -41.05 -8.34 26.12
N THR A 30 -41.51 -7.09 26.11
CA THR A 30 -40.59 -5.95 26.20
C THR A 30 -40.15 -5.71 27.64
N LEU A 31 -38.84 -5.51 27.80
CA LEU A 31 -38.24 -5.10 29.07
C LEU A 31 -37.54 -3.76 28.83
N TYR A 32 -37.71 -2.84 29.80
CA TYR A 32 -37.16 -1.49 29.74
C TYR A 32 -36.00 -1.35 30.70
N GLN A 33 -34.91 -0.74 30.25
CA GLN A 33 -33.76 -0.47 31.10
C GLN A 33 -34.06 0.68 32.05
N LYS A 34 -33.82 0.46 33.33
CA LYS A 34 -33.91 1.52 34.35
C LYS A 34 -32.65 2.38 34.31
N ASN A 35 -32.77 3.63 34.79
CA ASN A 35 -31.62 4.46 35.06
C ASN A 35 -30.64 3.74 35.99
N PRO A 36 -29.31 3.98 35.88
CA PRO A 36 -28.31 3.39 36.73
C PRO A 36 -28.62 3.73 38.21
N ASP A 37 -28.43 2.75 39.11
CA ASP A 37 -28.48 3.02 40.55
C ASP A 37 -27.26 3.83 41.03
N ALA A 38 -27.21 4.17 42.31
CA ALA A 38 -26.13 4.92 42.91
C ALA A 38 -24.71 4.30 42.72
N TYR A 39 -24.66 3.03 42.33
CA TYR A 39 -23.45 2.27 42.04
C TYR A 39 -23.19 2.07 40.54
N GLY A 40 -23.97 2.74 39.67
CA GLY A 40 -23.83 2.63 38.22
C GLY A 40 -24.42 1.33 37.62
N LYS A 41 -25.09 0.48 38.43
CA LYS A 41 -25.65 -0.78 37.95
C LYS A 41 -27.01 -0.56 37.28
N ARG A 42 -27.13 -1.03 36.04
CA ARG A 42 -28.37 -0.98 35.23
C ARG A 42 -29.21 -2.25 35.47
N SER A 43 -30.52 -2.11 35.65
CA SER A 43 -31.48 -3.20 35.82
C SER A 43 -32.60 -3.08 34.79
N TRP A 44 -33.32 -4.20 34.56
CA TRP A 44 -34.44 -4.27 33.61
C TRP A 44 -35.78 -4.27 34.34
N SER A 45 -36.80 -3.58 33.80
CA SER A 45 -38.13 -3.46 34.32
C SER A 45 -39.17 -3.89 33.28
N LYS A 46 -40.28 -4.45 33.77
CA LYS A 46 -41.47 -4.73 32.94
C LYS A 46 -42.34 -3.48 32.73
N LYS A 47 -42.13 -2.44 33.53
CA LYS A 47 -42.91 -1.19 33.45
C LYS A 47 -42.15 -0.18 32.56
N VAL A 48 -42.89 0.51 31.71
CA VAL A 48 -42.39 1.63 30.94
C VAL A 48 -41.86 2.69 31.91
N PRO A 49 -40.68 3.26 31.73
CA PRO A 49 -40.21 4.39 32.53
C PRO A 49 -41.20 5.57 32.42
N ILE A 50 -41.54 6.19 33.54
CA ILE A 50 -42.52 7.29 33.61
C ILE A 50 -41.90 8.60 33.13
N ASP A 51 -40.57 8.68 33.09
CA ASP A 51 -39.76 9.81 32.72
C ASP A 51 -39.29 9.83 31.25
N LEU A 52 -39.93 8.98 30.41
CA LEU A 52 -39.67 9.06 28.97
C LEU A 52 -40.36 10.31 28.40
N PRO A 53 -39.62 11.21 27.72
CA PRO A 53 -40.25 12.25 26.93
C PRO A 53 -41.08 11.60 25.81
N ASP A 54 -42.13 12.26 25.39
CA ASP A 54 -42.91 11.84 24.24
C ASP A 54 -41.97 11.69 23.01
N PRO A 55 -42.16 10.65 22.19
CA PRO A 55 -41.34 10.47 21.02
C PRO A 55 -41.50 11.68 20.10
N VAL A 56 -40.37 12.40 19.85
CA VAL A 56 -40.33 13.58 18.97
C VAL A 56 -40.63 13.21 17.51
N GLU A 57 -40.41 11.94 17.17
CA GLU A 57 -40.73 11.36 15.86
C GLU A 57 -41.98 10.49 16.01
N ASP A 58 -43.11 11.14 15.94
CA ASP A 58 -44.46 10.53 16.03
C ASP A 58 -45.15 10.46 14.66
N ALA A 59 -46.41 10.01 14.63
CA ALA A 59 -47.21 9.91 13.41
C ALA A 59 -47.45 11.29 12.77
N GLU A 60 -47.39 12.37 13.54
CA GLU A 60 -47.55 13.74 13.03
C GLU A 60 -46.30 14.17 12.28
N SER A 61 -45.14 13.98 12.86
CA SER A 61 -43.85 14.32 12.25
C SER A 61 -43.54 13.45 11.01
N ALA A 62 -44.07 12.22 10.96
CA ALA A 62 -43.94 11.33 9.79
C ALA A 62 -44.60 11.86 8.51
N GLN A 63 -45.51 12.83 8.59
CA GLN A 63 -46.19 13.42 7.44
C GLN A 63 -45.31 14.44 6.68
N TYR A 64 -44.26 14.94 7.29
CA TYR A 64 -43.39 15.95 6.68
C TYR A 64 -42.41 15.34 5.71
N ALA A 65 -42.15 16.02 4.60
CA ALA A 65 -41.16 15.54 3.61
C ALA A 65 -39.73 15.55 4.12
N LEU A 66 -39.41 16.40 5.10
CA LEU A 66 -38.09 16.61 5.67
C LEU A 66 -38.20 16.94 7.16
N LEU A 67 -37.42 16.27 8.00
CA LEU A 67 -37.23 16.66 9.40
C LEU A 67 -35.86 17.32 9.57
N VAL A 68 -35.84 18.49 10.19
CA VAL A 68 -34.64 19.26 10.43
C VAL A 68 -34.37 19.31 11.94
N ARG A 69 -33.29 18.69 12.37
CA ARG A 69 -32.84 18.68 13.76
C ARG A 69 -31.84 19.81 13.98
N LYS A 70 -32.14 20.75 14.85
CA LYS A 70 -31.25 21.87 15.19
C LYS A 70 -30.60 21.68 16.54
N LYS A 71 -29.32 22.07 16.66
CA LYS A 71 -28.54 22.13 17.92
C LYS A 71 -28.17 23.57 18.25
N LYS A 72 -27.92 23.84 19.56
CA LYS A 72 -27.38 25.12 19.98
C LYS A 72 -25.99 25.34 19.36
N CYS A 73 -25.74 26.54 18.87
CA CYS A 73 -24.49 26.98 18.30
C CYS A 73 -24.06 28.29 18.98
N TYR A 74 -22.77 28.48 19.16
CA TYR A 74 -22.20 29.67 19.83
C TYR A 74 -21.16 30.35 18.92
N ASP A 75 -21.46 30.46 17.61
CA ASP A 75 -20.53 31.05 16.64
C ASP A 75 -20.60 32.60 16.56
N GLY A 76 -21.42 33.22 17.42
CA GLY A 76 -21.63 34.67 17.46
C GLY A 76 -22.54 35.24 16.39
N ARG A 77 -22.95 34.45 15.38
CA ARG A 77 -23.85 34.86 14.29
C ARG A 77 -25.22 34.19 14.38
N ARG A 78 -25.26 32.94 14.85
CA ARG A 78 -26.48 32.13 14.95
C ARG A 78 -26.55 31.48 16.33
N SER A 79 -27.77 31.37 16.88
CA SER A 79 -28.04 30.65 18.12
C SER A 79 -28.30 29.16 17.90
N LEU A 80 -28.65 28.77 16.68
CA LEU A 80 -28.99 27.41 16.28
C LEU A 80 -28.35 27.08 14.92
N SER A 81 -27.80 25.88 14.79
CA SER A 81 -27.32 25.29 13.54
C SER A 81 -28.01 23.95 13.28
N ILE A 82 -28.10 23.54 12.03
CA ILE A 82 -28.67 22.23 11.67
C ILE A 82 -27.67 21.14 12.09
N HIS A 83 -28.12 20.22 12.95
CA HIS A 83 -27.36 19.05 13.35
C HIS A 83 -27.44 17.92 12.33
N SER A 84 -28.68 17.59 11.90
CA SER A 84 -28.94 16.59 10.87
C SER A 84 -30.28 16.86 10.21
N ILE A 85 -30.44 16.31 9.00
CA ILE A 85 -31.71 16.25 8.30
C ILE A 85 -32.10 14.81 8.06
N ILE A 86 -33.40 14.51 8.13
CA ILE A 86 -33.96 13.22 7.79
C ILE A 86 -34.91 13.42 6.62
N VAL A 87 -34.58 12.78 5.50
CA VAL A 87 -35.38 12.85 4.28
C VAL A 87 -36.41 11.73 4.30
N GLN A 88 -37.69 12.11 4.37
CA GLN A 88 -38.82 11.17 4.40
C GLN A 88 -39.52 11.05 3.03
N SER A 89 -39.54 12.14 2.24
CA SER A 89 -40.17 12.16 0.92
C SER A 89 -39.46 11.25 -0.08
N GLU A 90 -40.19 10.28 -0.65
CA GLU A 90 -39.68 9.41 -1.71
C GLU A 90 -39.29 10.18 -2.98
N ARG A 91 -40.02 11.28 -3.29
CA ARG A 91 -39.67 12.15 -4.41
C ARG A 91 -38.35 12.84 -4.20
N LEU A 92 -38.12 13.37 -3.01
CA LEU A 92 -36.84 14.01 -2.65
C LEU A 92 -35.68 12.98 -2.59
N LYS A 93 -35.94 11.76 -2.10
CA LYS A 93 -34.97 10.67 -2.16
C LYS A 93 -34.61 10.31 -3.61
N GLY A 94 -35.61 10.26 -4.50
CA GLY A 94 -35.42 10.02 -5.92
C GLY A 94 -34.55 11.12 -6.58
N PHE A 95 -34.78 12.38 -6.27
CA PHE A 95 -33.94 13.49 -6.70
C PHE A 95 -32.52 13.38 -6.16
N LEU A 96 -32.37 13.14 -4.85
CA LEU A 96 -31.06 13.00 -4.21
C LEU A 96 -30.28 11.78 -4.71
N LYS A 97 -30.95 10.73 -5.21
CA LYS A 97 -30.30 9.61 -5.86
C LYS A 97 -29.49 10.04 -7.08
N TRP A 98 -30.01 10.95 -7.90
CA TRP A 98 -29.28 11.49 -9.05
C TRP A 98 -28.23 12.54 -8.65
N ALA A 99 -28.54 13.37 -7.65
CA ALA A 99 -27.61 14.41 -7.20
C ALA A 99 -26.37 13.85 -6.46
N LEU A 100 -26.54 12.72 -5.76
CA LEU A 100 -25.51 12.05 -5.00
C LEU A 100 -25.13 10.69 -5.60
N ASP A 101 -25.31 10.53 -6.91
CA ASP A 101 -24.93 9.32 -7.62
C ASP A 101 -23.45 9.00 -7.37
N ASP A 102 -23.17 7.74 -7.07
CA ASP A 102 -21.82 7.23 -6.73
C ASP A 102 -21.11 7.94 -5.56
N TYR A 103 -21.81 8.76 -4.76
CA TYR A 103 -21.19 9.35 -3.58
C TYR A 103 -21.04 8.31 -2.45
N PRO A 104 -19.80 7.96 -2.03
CA PRO A 104 -19.56 6.92 -1.04
C PRO A 104 -20.19 7.24 0.32
N GLY A 105 -20.78 6.22 0.95
CA GLY A 105 -21.36 6.34 2.28
C GLY A 105 -22.76 6.94 2.33
N VAL A 106 -23.36 7.27 1.18
CA VAL A 106 -24.75 7.74 1.09
C VAL A 106 -25.61 6.75 0.32
N THR A 107 -26.59 6.14 1.00
CA THR A 107 -27.55 5.20 0.41
C THR A 107 -28.93 5.84 0.39
N THR A 108 -29.29 6.46 -0.71
CA THR A 108 -30.55 7.22 -0.85
C THR A 108 -31.83 6.36 -0.85
N THR A 109 -31.69 5.04 -1.06
CA THR A 109 -32.80 4.08 -1.06
C THR A 109 -33.22 3.61 0.33
N LEU A 110 -32.54 4.05 1.40
CA LEU A 110 -32.91 3.73 2.76
C LEU A 110 -34.29 4.31 3.12
N GLN A 111 -35.09 3.57 3.88
CA GLN A 111 -36.35 4.07 4.43
C GLN A 111 -36.14 5.34 5.24
N ARG A 112 -35.08 5.39 6.03
CA ARG A 112 -34.64 6.56 6.78
C ARG A 112 -33.30 7.02 6.23
N LEU A 113 -33.31 8.11 5.44
CA LEU A 113 -32.10 8.77 4.97
C LEU A 113 -31.79 9.94 5.89
N GLU A 114 -30.80 9.79 6.76
CA GLU A 114 -30.32 10.81 7.66
C GLU A 114 -28.94 11.28 7.23
N ILE A 115 -28.75 12.59 7.08
CA ILE A 115 -27.45 13.21 6.74
C ILE A 115 -27.14 14.26 7.79
N ALA A 116 -25.96 14.15 8.41
CA ALA A 116 -25.54 15.03 9.48
C ALA A 116 -24.57 16.12 9.01
N SER A 117 -24.53 17.22 9.78
CA SER A 117 -23.54 18.30 9.62
C SER A 117 -22.11 17.71 9.70
N PRO A 118 -21.17 18.20 8.87
CA PRO A 118 -21.21 19.42 8.06
C PRO A 118 -21.80 19.25 6.64
N PHE A 119 -22.59 18.22 6.39
CA PHE A 119 -23.29 17.99 5.11
C PHE A 119 -22.35 17.87 3.90
N ARG A 120 -21.23 17.18 4.06
CA ARG A 120 -20.19 17.02 3.05
C ARG A 120 -20.73 16.63 1.67
N PRO A 121 -21.66 15.64 1.53
CA PRO A 121 -22.20 15.26 0.22
C PRO A 121 -22.87 16.44 -0.50
N PHE A 122 -23.58 17.31 0.22
CA PHE A 122 -24.25 18.45 -0.38
C PHE A 122 -23.27 19.57 -0.75
N VAL A 123 -22.25 19.81 0.09
CA VAL A 123 -21.22 20.84 -0.22
C VAL A 123 -20.39 20.43 -1.44
N HIS A 124 -20.06 19.15 -1.58
CA HIS A 124 -19.31 18.65 -2.72
C HIS A 124 -20.13 18.67 -4.02
N ARG A 125 -21.41 18.28 -3.95
CA ARG A 125 -22.32 18.17 -5.10
C ARG A 125 -23.27 19.36 -5.25
N TRP A 126 -22.96 20.51 -4.64
CA TRP A 126 -23.88 21.65 -4.61
C TRP A 126 -24.25 22.16 -5.99
N GLU A 127 -23.29 22.28 -6.90
CA GLU A 127 -23.51 22.69 -8.28
C GLU A 127 -24.42 21.70 -9.05
N THR A 128 -24.21 20.41 -8.82
CA THR A 128 -25.04 19.33 -9.37
C THR A 128 -26.50 19.44 -8.86
N ILE A 129 -26.66 19.72 -7.55
CA ILE A 129 -27.97 19.91 -6.93
C ILE A 129 -28.70 21.09 -7.57
N ILE A 130 -28.00 22.22 -7.77
CA ILE A 130 -28.58 23.40 -8.44
C ILE A 130 -29.02 23.07 -9.87
N LYS A 131 -28.12 22.44 -10.64
CA LYS A 131 -28.40 22.07 -12.04
C LYS A 131 -29.62 21.16 -12.14
N LEU A 132 -29.65 20.06 -11.38
CA LEU A 132 -30.77 19.11 -11.41
C LEU A 132 -32.08 19.74 -10.91
N ARG A 133 -32.01 20.65 -9.90
CA ARG A 133 -33.17 21.41 -9.45
C ARG A 133 -33.78 22.26 -10.57
N ASP A 134 -32.95 22.93 -11.38
CA ASP A 134 -33.39 23.79 -12.45
C ASP A 134 -33.95 22.98 -13.64
N GLU A 135 -33.46 21.77 -13.85
CA GLU A 135 -33.90 20.81 -14.86
C GLU A 135 -35.19 20.04 -14.48
N GLU A 136 -35.59 20.03 -13.18
CA GLU A 136 -36.73 19.26 -12.68
C GLU A 136 -38.07 19.79 -13.26
N GLN A 137 -38.85 18.90 -13.87
CA GLN A 137 -40.09 19.22 -14.56
C GLN A 137 -41.36 18.83 -13.78
N ASP A 138 -41.27 17.81 -12.88
CA ASP A 138 -42.46 17.43 -12.09
C ASP A 138 -42.76 18.48 -11.01
N PRO A 139 -43.93 19.17 -11.08
CA PRO A 139 -44.23 20.28 -10.16
C PRO A 139 -44.21 19.88 -8.68
N THR A 140 -44.61 18.64 -8.39
CA THR A 140 -44.65 18.15 -7.01
C THR A 140 -43.24 17.88 -6.49
N THR A 141 -42.42 17.21 -7.28
CA THR A 141 -41.00 16.97 -6.96
C THR A 141 -40.25 18.29 -6.83
N LYS A 142 -40.47 19.22 -7.75
CA LYS A 142 -39.87 20.56 -7.73
C LYS A 142 -40.18 21.31 -6.43
N THR A 143 -41.42 21.25 -5.96
CA THR A 143 -41.81 21.89 -4.69
C THR A 143 -41.03 21.34 -3.51
N HIS A 144 -40.84 20.01 -3.44
CA HIS A 144 -40.02 19.36 -2.38
C HIS A 144 -38.53 19.70 -2.51
N VAL A 145 -38.00 19.74 -3.73
CA VAL A 145 -36.62 20.12 -4.02
C VAL A 145 -36.35 21.59 -3.69
N ASP A 146 -37.25 22.51 -4.05
CA ASP A 146 -37.13 23.93 -3.73
C ASP A 146 -37.16 24.19 -2.22
N MET A 147 -38.03 23.47 -1.50
CA MET A 147 -38.04 23.51 -0.03
C MET A 147 -36.71 23.04 0.55
N PHE A 148 -36.22 21.88 0.11
CA PHE A 148 -34.92 21.32 0.55
C PHE A 148 -33.77 22.29 0.22
N TYR A 149 -33.71 22.80 -1.02
CA TYR A 149 -32.71 23.77 -1.46
C TYR A 149 -32.67 24.98 -0.56
N ARG A 150 -33.84 25.60 -0.29
CA ARG A 150 -33.94 26.80 0.57
C ARG A 150 -33.37 26.55 1.97
N ILE A 151 -33.70 25.40 2.58
CA ILE A 151 -33.24 25.05 3.92
C ILE A 151 -31.72 24.83 3.93
N MET A 152 -31.20 24.13 2.93
CA MET A 152 -29.76 23.81 2.85
C MET A 152 -28.95 25.03 2.39
N ASP A 153 -29.46 25.85 1.51
CA ASP A 153 -28.81 27.09 1.09
C ASP A 153 -28.66 28.06 2.26
N GLU A 154 -29.68 28.23 3.12
CA GLU A 154 -29.58 29.03 4.34
C GLU A 154 -28.47 28.52 5.28
N GLU A 155 -28.27 27.21 5.37
CA GLU A 155 -27.26 26.62 6.24
C GLU A 155 -25.86 26.63 5.63
N LEU A 156 -25.72 26.33 4.33
CA LEU A 156 -24.46 26.07 3.65
C LEU A 156 -23.89 27.26 2.87
N ARG A 157 -24.68 28.30 2.61
CA ARG A 157 -24.29 29.45 1.75
C ARG A 157 -22.96 30.07 2.18
N ASP A 158 -22.77 30.35 3.48
CA ASP A 158 -21.53 30.95 3.99
C ASP A 158 -20.30 30.07 3.72
N VAL A 159 -20.43 28.74 3.84
CA VAL A 159 -19.36 27.79 3.57
C VAL A 159 -19.06 27.71 2.07
N ILE A 160 -20.11 27.67 1.23
CA ILE A 160 -19.99 27.57 -0.22
C ILE A 160 -19.39 28.85 -0.80
N ASP A 161 -19.91 30.02 -0.40
CA ASP A 161 -19.41 31.31 -0.88
C ASP A 161 -17.93 31.52 -0.51
N ARG A 162 -17.56 31.18 0.73
CA ARG A 162 -16.16 31.26 1.18
C ARG A 162 -15.25 30.27 0.46
N LYS A 163 -15.73 29.02 0.24
CA LYS A 163 -15.01 28.04 -0.58
C LYS A 163 -14.78 28.60 -1.98
N ASN A 164 -15.84 29.11 -2.64
CA ASN A 164 -15.77 29.58 -4.02
C ASN A 164 -14.84 30.80 -4.16
N ASP A 165 -14.88 31.77 -3.21
CA ASP A 165 -13.97 32.92 -3.20
C ASP A 165 -12.49 32.48 -3.06
N LEU A 166 -12.20 31.54 -2.16
CA LEU A 166 -10.85 31.03 -1.96
C LEU A 166 -10.34 30.22 -3.17
N VAL A 167 -11.18 29.31 -3.69
CA VAL A 167 -10.84 28.48 -4.86
C VAL A 167 -10.61 29.34 -6.10
N ALA A 168 -11.42 30.38 -6.32
CA ALA A 168 -11.23 31.32 -7.44
C ALA A 168 -9.87 32.03 -7.38
N LYS A 169 -9.29 32.18 -6.18
CA LYS A 169 -7.94 32.74 -5.95
C LYS A 169 -6.84 31.67 -5.87
N GLY A 170 -7.18 30.41 -6.10
CA GLY A 170 -6.24 29.28 -6.02
C GLY A 170 -5.71 28.97 -4.62
N VAL A 171 -6.39 29.44 -3.57
CA VAL A 171 -5.99 29.25 -2.17
C VAL A 171 -7.08 28.58 -1.36
N ILE A 172 -6.73 28.05 -0.20
CA ILE A 172 -7.65 27.45 0.75
C ILE A 172 -7.21 27.73 2.19
N THR A 173 -8.13 27.70 3.15
CA THR A 173 -7.85 27.70 4.60
C THR A 173 -8.00 26.29 5.14
N HIS A 174 -7.28 25.94 6.22
CA HIS A 174 -7.30 24.58 6.78
C HIS A 174 -8.73 24.09 7.09
N ASN A 175 -9.55 24.93 7.71
CA ASN A 175 -10.93 24.59 8.08
C ASN A 175 -11.87 24.34 6.88
N LEU A 176 -11.46 24.68 5.66
CA LEU A 176 -12.22 24.46 4.41
C LEU A 176 -11.55 23.46 3.46
N VAL A 177 -10.40 22.87 3.81
CA VAL A 177 -9.74 21.87 2.96
C VAL A 177 -10.67 20.72 2.60
N TRP A 178 -11.48 20.26 3.55
CA TRP A 178 -12.44 19.18 3.32
C TRP A 178 -13.45 19.48 2.21
N THR A 179 -13.73 20.75 1.92
CA THR A 179 -14.71 21.16 0.90
C THR A 179 -14.22 20.94 -0.54
N ILE A 180 -12.90 20.78 -0.72
CA ILE A 180 -12.27 20.53 -2.02
C ILE A 180 -11.85 19.07 -2.20
N LEU A 181 -11.95 18.25 -1.16
CA LEU A 181 -11.57 16.84 -1.14
C LEU A 181 -12.81 15.96 -1.23
N GLU A 182 -13.28 15.75 -2.45
CA GLU A 182 -14.43 14.90 -2.72
C GLU A 182 -13.99 13.43 -2.82
N PRO A 183 -14.71 12.48 -2.19
CA PRO A 183 -14.46 11.05 -2.42
C PRO A 183 -14.54 10.73 -3.93
N GLN A 184 -13.70 9.80 -4.39
CA GLN A 184 -13.47 9.45 -5.80
C GLN A 184 -12.60 10.46 -6.59
N ASP A 185 -12.15 11.56 -5.98
CA ASP A 185 -11.16 12.43 -6.61
C ASP A 185 -9.80 11.75 -6.76
N VAL A 186 -9.15 12.04 -7.86
CA VAL A 186 -7.71 11.77 -8.00
C VAL A 186 -6.94 12.86 -7.26
N VAL A 187 -6.19 12.47 -6.25
CA VAL A 187 -5.39 13.36 -5.39
C VAL A 187 -3.91 13.22 -5.72
N LEU A 188 -3.25 14.34 -5.96
CA LEU A 188 -1.81 14.41 -6.22
C LEU A 188 -1.03 14.62 -4.93
N SER A 189 0.19 14.09 -4.90
CA SER A 189 1.21 14.35 -3.88
C SER A 189 2.59 14.38 -4.50
N SER A 190 3.47 15.25 -3.98
CA SER A 190 4.88 15.35 -4.38
C SER A 190 5.83 15.42 -3.17
N ILE A 191 5.42 14.83 -2.03
CA ILE A 191 6.13 14.97 -0.74
C ILE A 191 7.61 14.58 -0.84
N ASP A 192 7.93 13.49 -1.57
CA ASP A 192 9.30 12.98 -1.70
C ASP A 192 9.96 13.41 -3.03
N GLY A 193 9.52 14.50 -3.63
CA GLY A 193 9.99 14.94 -4.95
C GLY A 193 9.49 14.09 -6.11
N THR A 194 8.77 13.01 -5.84
CA THR A 194 8.16 12.15 -6.86
C THR A 194 6.66 12.39 -6.91
N LEU A 195 6.17 12.82 -8.06
CA LEU A 195 4.75 13.02 -8.28
C LEU A 195 4.01 11.68 -8.20
N ARG A 196 2.99 11.61 -7.34
CA ARG A 196 2.14 10.43 -7.12
C ARG A 196 0.68 10.82 -7.20
N ALA A 197 -0.14 9.89 -7.67
CA ALA A 197 -1.59 10.04 -7.63
C ALA A 197 -2.23 8.92 -6.82
N TYR A 198 -3.33 9.26 -6.17
CA TYR A 198 -4.12 8.37 -5.33
C TYR A 198 -5.59 8.61 -5.62
N LEU A 199 -6.43 7.60 -5.43
CA LEU A 199 -7.88 7.77 -5.43
C LEU A 199 -8.34 8.01 -3.99
N LEU A 200 -9.01 9.12 -3.74
CA LEU A 200 -9.54 9.44 -2.41
C LEU A 200 -10.78 8.57 -2.13
N THR A 201 -10.71 7.76 -1.08
CA THR A 201 -11.85 6.95 -0.64
C THR A 201 -12.67 7.68 0.42
N GLN A 202 -11.99 8.29 1.39
CA GLN A 202 -12.64 9.05 2.45
C GLN A 202 -11.74 10.17 2.97
N ALA A 203 -12.33 11.32 3.25
CA ALA A 203 -11.71 12.38 4.03
C ALA A 203 -12.46 12.54 5.36
N SER A 204 -11.78 12.32 6.48
CA SER A 204 -12.39 12.43 7.81
C SER A 204 -11.51 13.27 8.73
N SER A 205 -12.14 14.15 9.50
CA SER A 205 -11.51 14.67 10.72
C SER A 205 -11.80 13.66 11.83
N LYS A 206 -10.82 12.82 12.19
CA LYS A 206 -10.96 11.91 13.35
C LYS A 206 -10.92 12.74 14.61
N HIS A 207 -12.06 12.87 15.26
CA HIS A 207 -12.35 13.55 16.52
C HIS A 207 -12.44 15.10 16.47
N GLU A 208 -13.40 15.60 17.21
CA GLU A 208 -13.59 17.03 17.53
C GLU A 208 -12.34 17.69 18.16
N THR A 209 -11.32 16.89 18.51
CA THR A 209 -10.05 17.30 19.14
C THR A 209 -8.83 17.15 18.23
N SER A 210 -8.94 16.60 17.02
CA SER A 210 -7.81 16.46 16.10
C SER A 210 -7.72 17.68 15.17
N GLU A 211 -6.62 18.41 15.27
CA GLU A 211 -6.32 19.57 14.41
C GLU A 211 -5.95 19.18 12.97
N ASN A 212 -5.89 17.89 12.64
CA ASN A 212 -5.44 17.38 11.35
C ASN A 212 -6.56 16.66 10.63
N ASP A 213 -6.70 16.89 9.31
CA ASP A 213 -7.55 16.11 8.44
C ASP A 213 -6.86 14.80 8.05
N TYR A 214 -7.57 13.68 8.16
CA TYR A 214 -7.10 12.36 7.78
C TYR A 214 -7.72 11.93 6.45
N LEU A 215 -6.89 11.53 5.51
CA LEU A 215 -7.29 11.07 4.19
C LEU A 215 -7.06 9.57 4.08
N GLU A 216 -8.11 8.83 3.75
CA GLU A 216 -8.02 7.44 3.33
C GLU A 216 -8.00 7.42 1.80
N MET A 217 -6.96 6.82 1.25
CA MET A 217 -6.72 6.80 -0.19
C MET A 217 -6.30 5.41 -0.64
N GLU A 218 -6.49 5.13 -1.92
CA GLU A 218 -6.01 3.90 -2.54
C GLU A 218 -5.13 4.19 -3.76
N TYR A 219 -4.24 3.26 -4.07
CA TYR A 219 -3.40 3.27 -5.25
C TYR A 219 -3.26 1.86 -5.81
N VAL A 220 -2.85 1.73 -7.08
CA VAL A 220 -2.62 0.43 -7.69
C VAL A 220 -1.20 -0.04 -7.43
N GLY A 221 -1.10 -1.25 -6.90
CA GLY A 221 0.13 -1.98 -6.64
C GLY A 221 0.17 -3.33 -7.33
N PHE A 222 1.31 -4.00 -7.25
CA PHE A 222 1.53 -5.35 -7.76
C PHE A 222 2.12 -6.21 -6.65
N ASP A 223 1.58 -7.42 -6.48
CA ASP A 223 2.02 -8.32 -5.41
C ASP A 223 2.98 -9.42 -5.89
N GLY A 224 3.39 -9.41 -7.16
CA GLY A 224 4.21 -10.44 -7.81
C GLY A 224 3.39 -11.39 -8.68
N SER A 225 2.11 -11.57 -8.38
CA SER A 225 1.20 -12.41 -9.15
C SER A 225 0.07 -11.60 -9.80
N LYS A 226 -0.52 -10.68 -9.04
CA LYS A 226 -1.70 -9.90 -9.44
C LYS A 226 -1.52 -8.41 -9.16
N PHE A 227 -2.17 -7.60 -9.97
CA PHE A 227 -2.41 -6.20 -9.68
C PHE A 227 -3.57 -6.05 -8.70
N GLY A 228 -3.59 -4.97 -7.96
CA GLY A 228 -4.68 -4.68 -7.05
C GLY A 228 -4.55 -3.33 -6.36
N TYR A 229 -5.64 -2.92 -5.73
CA TYR A 229 -5.68 -1.71 -4.92
C TYR A 229 -5.03 -1.94 -3.57
N LYS A 230 -4.32 -0.94 -3.09
CA LYS A 230 -3.70 -0.90 -1.77
C LYS A 230 -4.16 0.35 -1.04
N TYR A 231 -4.67 0.17 0.19
CA TYR A 231 -5.12 1.27 1.03
C TYR A 231 -3.96 1.93 1.75
N THR A 232 -4.05 3.24 1.90
CA THR A 232 -3.09 4.04 2.63
C THR A 232 -3.78 5.23 3.27
N GLY A 233 -3.20 5.74 4.36
CA GLY A 233 -3.74 6.88 5.07
C GLY A 233 -2.70 7.96 5.28
N PHE A 234 -3.12 9.21 5.08
CA PHE A 234 -2.26 10.38 5.21
C PHE A 234 -2.95 11.48 6.01
N LEU A 235 -2.14 12.35 6.58
CA LEU A 235 -2.60 13.51 7.33
C LEU A 235 -2.27 14.79 6.57
N ILE A 236 -3.22 15.73 6.54
CA ILE A 236 -2.95 17.12 6.17
C ILE A 236 -2.70 17.86 7.49
N PRO A 237 -1.47 18.34 7.74
CA PRO A 237 -1.17 19.11 8.95
C PRO A 237 -1.98 20.40 8.99
N SER A 238 -2.38 20.84 10.18
CA SER A 238 -3.03 22.13 10.36
C SER A 238 -2.08 23.28 9.98
N PHE A 239 -2.64 24.32 9.38
CA PHE A 239 -1.91 25.55 9.03
C PHE A 239 -2.74 26.78 9.30
N VAL A 240 -2.08 27.91 9.48
CA VAL A 240 -2.72 29.21 9.80
C VAL A 240 -2.83 30.06 8.52
N GLY A 241 -3.97 30.71 8.35
CA GLY A 241 -4.21 31.59 7.21
C GLY A 241 -4.62 30.83 5.95
N THR A 242 -4.21 31.33 4.78
CA THR A 242 -4.48 30.73 3.47
C THR A 242 -3.22 30.13 2.89
N MET A 243 -3.36 28.99 2.18
CA MET A 243 -2.30 28.30 1.48
C MET A 243 -2.73 28.06 0.01
N PRO A 244 -1.83 28.19 -0.97
CA PRO A 244 -2.13 27.75 -2.34
C PRO A 244 -2.57 26.29 -2.35
N ILE A 245 -3.64 25.95 -3.09
CA ILE A 245 -4.16 24.59 -3.15
C ILE A 245 -3.07 23.62 -3.64
N THR A 246 -2.28 24.01 -4.62
CA THR A 246 -1.17 23.20 -5.17
C THR A 246 0.02 23.06 -4.24
N SER A 247 0.06 23.82 -3.14
CA SER A 247 1.10 23.69 -2.10
C SER A 247 0.69 22.78 -0.94
N LEU A 248 -0.56 22.29 -0.94
CA LEU A 248 -1.00 21.27 0.00
C LEU A 248 -0.21 19.98 -0.26
N PRO A 249 0.12 19.20 0.79
CA PRO A 249 0.80 17.91 0.63
C PRO A 249 -0.01 16.91 -0.19
N TYR A 250 -1.34 17.07 -0.17
CA TYR A 250 -2.31 16.28 -0.92
C TYR A 250 -3.42 17.20 -1.42
N PHE A 251 -3.63 17.27 -2.75
CA PHE A 251 -4.66 18.11 -3.35
C PHE A 251 -5.26 17.46 -4.60
N PRO A 252 -6.54 17.71 -4.92
CA PRO A 252 -7.17 17.12 -6.10
C PRO A 252 -6.53 17.58 -7.40
N LEU A 253 -6.28 16.63 -8.32
CA LEU A 253 -5.68 16.86 -9.65
C LEU A 253 -6.39 17.99 -10.41
N ARG A 254 -7.73 18.10 -10.28
CA ARG A 254 -8.54 19.14 -10.99
C ARG A 254 -8.11 20.57 -10.70
N TYR A 255 -7.40 20.83 -9.59
CA TYR A 255 -6.88 22.17 -9.25
C TYR A 255 -5.46 22.41 -9.76
N HIS A 256 -4.80 21.42 -10.39
CA HIS A 256 -3.49 21.64 -10.97
C HIS A 256 -3.61 22.37 -12.32
N PRO A 257 -2.79 23.43 -12.58
CA PRO A 257 -2.85 24.19 -13.84
C PRO A 257 -2.63 23.31 -15.07
N GLU A 258 -1.71 22.33 -14.97
CA GLU A 258 -1.32 21.42 -16.06
C GLU A 258 -1.92 20.02 -15.85
N LYS A 259 -3.17 19.93 -15.38
CA LYS A 259 -3.82 18.66 -15.01
C LYS A 259 -3.80 17.62 -16.12
N ASP A 260 -4.05 18.03 -17.36
CA ASP A 260 -4.16 17.11 -18.50
C ASP A 260 -2.78 16.52 -18.84
N THR A 261 -1.73 17.35 -18.88
CA THR A 261 -0.34 16.93 -19.09
C THR A 261 0.13 15.96 -17.98
N ILE A 262 -0.20 16.27 -16.72
CA ILE A 262 0.13 15.41 -15.59
C ILE A 262 -0.60 14.07 -15.69
N GLN A 263 -1.86 14.08 -16.05
CA GLN A 263 -2.65 12.87 -16.24
C GLN A 263 -2.02 11.96 -17.32
N GLU A 264 -1.67 12.52 -18.48
CA GLU A 264 -0.99 11.78 -19.54
C GLU A 264 0.36 11.21 -19.08
N LEU A 265 1.17 12.01 -18.37
CA LEU A 265 2.46 11.58 -17.82
C LEU A 265 2.29 10.41 -16.84
N LEU A 266 1.34 10.50 -15.92
CA LEU A 266 1.09 9.46 -14.92
C LEU A 266 0.56 8.17 -15.57
N ILE A 267 -0.32 8.26 -16.55
CA ILE A 267 -0.81 7.10 -17.33
C ILE A 267 0.36 6.46 -18.10
N ALA A 268 1.20 7.25 -18.77
CA ALA A 268 2.38 6.73 -19.48
C ALA A 268 3.35 6.02 -18.53
N ARG A 269 3.57 6.59 -17.34
CA ARG A 269 4.36 5.96 -16.27
C ARG A 269 3.71 4.67 -15.78
N GLY A 270 2.40 4.65 -15.60
CA GLY A 270 1.64 3.45 -15.22
C GLY A 270 1.79 2.33 -16.25
N LYS A 271 1.74 2.62 -17.54
CA LYS A 271 2.02 1.66 -18.64
C LYS A 271 3.45 1.11 -18.56
N LYS A 272 4.43 2.00 -18.32
CA LYS A 272 5.83 1.59 -18.13
C LYS A 272 5.98 0.70 -16.88
N TRP A 273 5.33 1.06 -15.78
CA TRP A 273 5.33 0.29 -14.53
C TRP A 273 4.70 -1.10 -14.71
N GLU A 274 3.57 -1.19 -15.39
CA GLU A 274 2.88 -2.46 -15.70
C GLU A 274 3.77 -3.42 -16.52
N ALA A 275 4.59 -2.89 -17.44
CA ALA A 275 5.54 -3.64 -18.24
C ALA A 275 6.67 -4.28 -17.43
N TYR A 276 6.92 -3.80 -16.19
CA TYR A 276 7.90 -4.39 -15.28
C TYR A 276 7.38 -5.59 -14.47
N LYS A 277 6.29 -6.20 -14.89
CA LYS A 277 5.81 -7.46 -14.32
C LYS A 277 6.86 -8.58 -14.52
N GLY A 278 7.24 -9.23 -13.41
CA GLY A 278 8.21 -10.33 -13.42
C GLY A 278 9.65 -9.87 -13.18
N TYR A 279 10.60 -10.57 -13.81
CA TYR A 279 12.04 -10.34 -13.65
C TYR A 279 12.58 -9.38 -14.71
N HIS A 280 13.29 -8.34 -14.27
CA HIS A 280 13.98 -7.41 -15.17
C HIS A 280 15.35 -7.04 -14.62
N PHE A 281 16.37 -7.02 -15.49
CA PHE A 281 17.70 -6.53 -15.17
C PHE A 281 17.93 -5.22 -15.90
N LYS A 282 18.17 -4.13 -15.15
CA LYS A 282 18.20 -2.76 -15.66
C LYS A 282 19.34 -1.95 -15.04
N ALA A 283 19.67 -0.83 -15.68
CA ALA A 283 20.44 0.25 -15.09
C ALA A 283 19.50 1.17 -14.30
N TYR A 284 19.97 1.70 -13.20
CA TYR A 284 19.27 2.67 -12.36
C TYR A 284 20.13 3.93 -12.22
N GLU A 285 19.60 5.05 -12.64
CA GLU A 285 20.24 6.36 -12.50
C GLU A 285 19.45 7.18 -11.48
N GLU A 286 20.03 7.44 -10.33
CA GLU A 286 19.42 8.31 -9.35
C GLU A 286 19.55 9.76 -9.77
N ALA A 287 18.41 10.46 -9.94
CA ALA A 287 18.44 11.90 -10.15
C ALA A 287 18.93 12.59 -8.87
N SER A 288 19.87 13.52 -9.02
CA SER A 288 20.57 14.23 -7.92
C SER A 288 19.68 15.01 -6.95
N THR A 289 18.35 14.94 -7.08
CA THR A 289 17.36 15.72 -6.31
C THR A 289 16.38 14.88 -5.49
N GLY A 290 16.45 13.55 -5.52
CA GLY A 290 15.48 12.67 -4.83
C GLY A 290 16.07 12.06 -3.58
N THR A 291 15.61 12.48 -2.41
CA THR A 291 15.80 11.73 -1.17
C THR A 291 14.99 10.46 -1.27
N ILE A 292 15.65 9.32 -1.55
CA ILE A 292 14.98 8.01 -1.39
C ILE A 292 14.46 7.97 0.04
N SER A 293 13.20 7.60 0.20
CA SER A 293 12.57 7.43 1.51
C SER A 293 13.47 6.56 2.38
N LYS A 294 14.20 7.20 3.26
CA LYS A 294 15.00 6.52 4.27
C LYS A 294 14.04 5.65 5.07
N SER A 295 14.23 4.34 4.99
CA SER A 295 13.71 3.43 6.01
C SER A 295 13.92 4.10 7.37
N ARG A 296 12.86 4.21 8.18
CA ARG A 296 12.87 4.85 9.51
C ARG A 296 13.80 4.19 10.52
N ASP A 297 14.77 3.44 10.07
CA ASP A 297 15.77 2.82 10.92
C ASP A 297 16.89 3.84 11.21
N LYS A 298 16.82 4.42 12.41
CA LYS A 298 17.76 5.45 12.92
C LYS A 298 19.22 5.01 12.97
N ASN A 299 19.54 3.79 12.54
CA ASN A 299 20.90 3.21 12.54
C ASN A 299 21.49 3.00 11.14
N SER A 300 20.79 3.29 10.05
CA SER A 300 21.42 3.30 8.74
C SER A 300 22.21 4.59 8.57
N ARG A 301 23.52 4.48 8.53
CA ARG A 301 24.44 5.57 8.17
C ARG A 301 23.99 6.16 6.83
N ASP A 302 23.95 7.50 6.75
CA ASP A 302 23.75 8.25 5.52
C ASP A 302 24.78 7.81 4.47
N THR A 303 24.43 6.84 3.65
CA THR A 303 25.16 6.54 2.44
C THR A 303 24.43 7.26 1.32
N ASN A 304 24.98 8.37 0.86
CA ASN A 304 24.65 8.96 -0.43
C ASN A 304 25.02 7.92 -1.48
N HIS A 305 24.04 7.11 -1.92
CA HIS A 305 24.25 6.15 -2.98
C HIS A 305 24.26 6.89 -4.30
N HIS A 306 25.42 7.01 -4.87
CA HIS A 306 25.63 7.60 -6.18
C HIS A 306 25.47 6.55 -7.28
N VAL A 307 24.47 6.79 -8.16
CA VAL A 307 24.67 6.91 -9.61
C VAL A 307 25.12 5.64 -10.34
N ASN A 308 24.33 5.21 -11.34
CA ASN A 308 24.60 4.12 -12.28
C ASN A 308 24.81 2.76 -11.64
N SER A 309 23.88 2.33 -10.79
CA SER A 309 23.85 0.97 -10.28
C SER A 309 23.07 0.05 -11.22
N ARG A 310 23.52 -1.20 -11.34
CA ARG A 310 22.71 -2.25 -11.97
C ARG A 310 21.78 -2.86 -10.94
N VAL A 311 20.51 -2.95 -11.29
CA VAL A 311 19.47 -3.41 -10.37
C VAL A 311 18.67 -4.55 -10.98
N ILE A 312 18.20 -5.44 -10.12
CA ILE A 312 17.30 -6.53 -10.49
C ILE A 312 15.93 -6.22 -9.90
N ILE A 313 14.94 -6.04 -10.76
CA ILE A 313 13.54 -5.93 -10.38
C ILE A 313 12.98 -7.35 -10.31
N ASP A 314 12.64 -7.82 -9.14
CA ASP A 314 12.09 -9.16 -8.86
C ASP A 314 11.33 -9.14 -7.54
N ILE A 315 10.03 -8.90 -7.61
CA ILE A 315 9.17 -8.80 -6.45
C ILE A 315 9.01 -10.15 -5.71
N ASP A 316 9.07 -11.27 -6.44
CA ASP A 316 8.97 -12.60 -5.81
C ASP A 316 10.21 -12.91 -4.97
N ALA A 317 11.39 -12.56 -5.48
CA ALA A 317 12.61 -12.65 -4.70
C ALA A 317 12.60 -11.66 -3.53
N TYR A 318 12.11 -10.43 -3.75
CA TYR A 318 11.95 -9.46 -2.68
C TYR A 318 11.08 -10.00 -1.54
N LYS A 319 9.93 -10.59 -1.84
CA LYS A 319 9.06 -11.22 -0.83
C LYS A 319 9.75 -12.31 -0.03
N LEU A 320 10.56 -13.14 -0.69
CA LEU A 320 11.20 -14.29 -0.06
C LEU A 320 12.42 -13.91 0.80
N PHE A 321 13.16 -12.87 0.42
CA PHE A 321 14.48 -12.58 1.00
C PHE A 321 14.59 -11.22 1.70
N ALA A 322 13.69 -10.24 1.40
CA ALA A 322 13.74 -8.92 2.02
C ALA A 322 13.02 -8.83 3.37
N HIS A 323 12.17 -9.78 3.72
CA HIS A 323 11.33 -9.74 4.93
C HIS A 323 12.11 -9.66 6.25
N MET A 324 13.37 -10.08 6.27
CA MET A 324 14.24 -9.96 7.44
C MET A 324 14.82 -8.55 7.63
N VAL A 325 14.77 -7.70 6.59
CA VAL A 325 15.42 -6.39 6.56
C VAL A 325 14.40 -5.24 6.55
N VAL A 326 13.23 -5.47 5.96
CA VAL A 326 12.22 -4.41 5.75
C VAL A 326 10.85 -4.91 6.20
N SER A 327 10.23 -4.20 7.16
CA SER A 327 8.85 -4.46 7.64
C SER A 327 7.78 -3.98 6.64
N VAL A 328 7.97 -4.22 5.35
CA VAL A 328 7.00 -3.83 4.31
C VAL A 328 6.21 -5.05 3.88
N THR A 329 4.92 -5.04 4.17
CA THR A 329 3.98 -6.04 3.65
C THR A 329 3.76 -5.78 2.15
N VAL A 330 4.37 -6.59 1.31
CA VAL A 330 4.12 -6.58 -0.12
C VAL A 330 2.83 -7.39 -0.38
N GLY A 331 1.75 -6.70 -0.69
CA GLY A 331 0.45 -7.30 -0.95
C GLY A 331 -0.50 -6.29 -1.57
N VAL A 332 -1.64 -6.76 -2.01
CA VAL A 332 -2.77 -5.94 -2.45
C VAL A 332 -3.98 -6.24 -1.55
N ASP A 333 -4.78 -5.23 -1.28
CA ASP A 333 -5.93 -5.36 -0.36
C ASP A 333 -7.19 -5.82 -1.12
N ARG A 334 -7.28 -5.44 -2.41
CA ARG A 334 -8.36 -5.83 -3.33
C ARG A 334 -7.77 -6.10 -4.70
N GLU A 335 -7.96 -7.31 -5.21
CA GLU A 335 -7.42 -7.73 -6.52
C GLU A 335 -8.12 -7.02 -7.68
N ILE A 336 -7.37 -6.84 -8.78
CA ILE A 336 -7.87 -6.35 -10.07
C ILE A 336 -7.77 -7.51 -11.05
N ASP A 337 -8.89 -7.85 -11.69
CA ASP A 337 -8.96 -8.88 -12.71
C ASP A 337 -8.64 -8.29 -14.10
N GLY A 338 -7.75 -8.95 -14.84
CA GLY A 338 -7.40 -8.58 -16.20
C GLY A 338 -6.27 -7.56 -16.32
N GLU A 339 -6.30 -6.81 -17.42
CA GLU A 339 -5.36 -5.71 -17.70
C GLU A 339 -5.82 -4.41 -17.02
N LEU A 340 -4.88 -3.55 -16.68
CA LEU A 340 -5.20 -2.26 -16.08
C LEU A 340 -5.80 -1.30 -17.11
N ASP A 341 -6.82 -0.58 -16.73
CA ASP A 341 -7.33 0.55 -17.49
C ASP A 341 -6.51 1.84 -17.23
N ASP A 342 -6.78 2.92 -17.97
CA ASP A 342 -6.02 4.15 -17.85
C ASP A 342 -6.30 4.88 -16.51
N SER A 343 -7.45 4.69 -15.88
CA SER A 343 -7.75 5.24 -14.53
C SER A 343 -6.94 4.52 -13.45
N GLN A 344 -6.77 3.23 -13.57
CA GLN A 344 -5.93 2.40 -12.70
C GLN A 344 -4.43 2.70 -12.90
N ARG A 345 -4.00 2.88 -14.16
CA ARG A 345 -2.62 3.28 -14.48
C ARG A 345 -2.28 4.67 -13.93
N LEU A 346 -3.24 5.58 -13.93
CA LEU A 346 -3.07 6.93 -13.38
C LEU A 346 -2.64 6.92 -11.92
N ILE A 347 -3.21 6.02 -11.11
CA ILE A 347 -2.92 5.88 -9.68
C ILE A 347 -1.94 4.73 -9.37
N ALA A 348 -1.25 4.19 -10.38
CA ALA A 348 -0.25 3.16 -10.17
C ALA A 348 0.95 3.71 -9.36
N THR A 349 1.49 2.89 -8.45
CA THR A 349 2.69 3.28 -7.69
C THR A 349 3.87 3.55 -8.62
N PRO A 350 4.65 4.62 -8.39
CA PRO A 350 5.85 4.87 -9.20
C PRO A 350 7.02 3.97 -8.83
N THR A 351 6.88 3.07 -7.84
CA THR A 351 7.97 2.29 -7.28
C THR A 351 7.88 0.82 -7.64
N LEU A 352 9.03 0.19 -7.83
CA LEU A 352 9.22 -1.24 -8.06
C LEU A 352 10.13 -1.81 -6.98
N TYR A 353 9.90 -3.06 -6.60
CA TYR A 353 10.72 -3.76 -5.62
C TYR A 353 11.84 -4.54 -6.30
N GLY A 354 13.04 -4.47 -5.76
CA GLY A 354 14.19 -5.14 -6.36
C GLY A 354 15.44 -5.13 -5.50
N TYR A 355 16.56 -5.48 -6.11
CA TYR A 355 17.87 -5.64 -5.47
C TYR A 355 18.93 -4.81 -6.18
N SER A 356 19.67 -3.98 -5.44
CA SER A 356 20.86 -3.29 -5.94
C SER A 356 22.07 -4.22 -5.90
N LEU A 357 22.69 -4.46 -7.06
CA LEU A 357 23.88 -5.32 -7.14
C LEU A 357 25.13 -4.63 -6.60
N SER A 358 25.22 -3.30 -6.70
CA SER A 358 26.35 -2.52 -6.18
C SER A 358 26.32 -2.43 -4.67
N ASP A 359 25.14 -2.12 -4.10
CA ASP A 359 24.98 -1.91 -2.66
C ASP A 359 24.68 -3.20 -1.90
N LYS A 360 24.28 -4.25 -2.61
CA LYS A 360 23.90 -5.56 -2.07
C LYS A 360 22.74 -5.48 -1.09
N VAL A 361 21.73 -4.63 -1.43
CA VAL A 361 20.56 -4.41 -0.58
C VAL A 361 19.26 -4.53 -1.37
N TRP A 362 18.22 -5.00 -0.68
CA TRP A 362 16.85 -4.94 -1.16
C TRP A 362 16.32 -3.53 -1.00
N SER A 363 15.74 -2.97 -2.06
CA SER A 363 15.24 -1.60 -2.07
C SER A 363 14.03 -1.44 -2.99
N THR A 364 13.51 -0.22 -3.04
CA THR A 364 12.51 0.21 -4.01
C THR A 364 13.13 1.16 -5.01
N PHE A 365 12.75 1.02 -6.27
CA PHE A 365 13.31 1.80 -7.40
C PHE A 365 12.20 2.55 -8.11
N LEU A 366 12.46 3.79 -8.51
CA LEU A 366 11.52 4.60 -9.28
C LEU A 366 11.52 4.14 -10.74
N VAL A 367 10.33 3.93 -11.29
CA VAL A 367 10.14 3.50 -12.69
C VAL A 367 10.81 4.42 -13.70
N ASP A 368 10.74 5.74 -13.42
CA ASP A 368 11.27 6.76 -14.35
C ASP A 368 12.80 6.79 -14.41
N GLN A 369 13.46 6.24 -13.40
CA GLN A 369 14.92 6.18 -13.30
C GLN A 369 15.51 4.87 -13.83
N LEU A 370 14.66 3.91 -14.25
CA LEU A 370 15.10 2.67 -14.85
C LEU A 370 15.34 2.84 -16.34
N LYS A 371 16.53 2.42 -16.79
CA LYS A 371 16.98 2.46 -18.18
C LYS A 371 17.47 1.09 -18.64
N ASP A 372 17.56 0.91 -19.93
CA ASP A 372 18.23 -0.24 -20.48
C ASP A 372 19.73 -0.19 -20.21
N ILE A 373 20.33 -1.36 -20.00
CA ILE A 373 21.77 -1.44 -19.70
C ILE A 373 22.55 -1.19 -21.00
N GLU A 374 23.46 -0.24 -20.95
CA GLU A 374 24.47 -0.07 -21.98
C GLU A 374 25.58 -1.09 -21.76
N TRP A 375 25.68 -2.07 -22.63
CA TRP A 375 26.64 -3.14 -22.54
C TRP A 375 27.95 -2.75 -23.19
N ASN A 376 29.06 -2.99 -22.49
CA ASN A 376 30.39 -2.78 -23.04
C ASN A 376 30.82 -4.00 -23.89
N GLU A 377 30.49 -3.97 -25.16
CA GLU A 377 30.84 -5.07 -26.10
C GLU A 377 32.37 -5.26 -26.26
N LYS A 378 33.17 -4.22 -25.98
CA LYS A 378 34.61 -4.27 -26.03
C LYS A 378 35.30 -4.61 -24.70
N ALA A 379 34.52 -4.90 -23.65
CA ALA A 379 35.09 -5.19 -22.33
C ALA A 379 36.08 -6.36 -22.38
N PHE A 380 35.78 -7.37 -23.16
CA PHE A 380 36.62 -8.56 -23.32
C PHE A 380 37.87 -8.27 -24.16
N ASP A 381 37.82 -7.31 -25.11
CA ASP A 381 38.96 -6.93 -25.95
C ASP A 381 40.00 -6.15 -25.15
N SER A 382 39.57 -5.42 -24.12
CA SER A 382 40.46 -4.66 -23.23
C SER A 382 41.29 -5.54 -22.29
N LEU A 383 40.98 -6.84 -22.15
CA LEU A 383 41.79 -7.78 -21.39
C LEU A 383 43.11 -8.06 -22.12
N VAL A 384 44.21 -7.64 -21.56
CA VAL A 384 45.57 -7.90 -22.08
C VAL A 384 46.13 -9.12 -21.36
N LEU A 385 46.24 -10.26 -22.08
CA LEU A 385 46.89 -11.46 -21.60
C LEU A 385 48.29 -11.61 -22.20
N PRO A 386 49.23 -12.27 -21.50
CA PRO A 386 50.54 -12.64 -22.06
C PRO A 386 50.38 -13.38 -23.38
N ARG A 387 51.34 -13.22 -24.30
CA ARG A 387 51.29 -13.82 -25.65
C ARG A 387 51.04 -15.35 -25.64
N GLU A 388 51.59 -16.03 -24.65
CA GLU A 388 51.48 -17.50 -24.43
C GLU A 388 50.09 -17.90 -23.97
N GLN A 389 49.27 -16.97 -23.47
CA GLN A 389 47.96 -17.21 -22.88
C GLN A 389 46.80 -16.61 -23.69
N GLN A 390 47.05 -16.09 -24.87
CA GLN A 390 45.99 -15.48 -25.72
C GLN A 390 44.87 -16.46 -26.09
N GLY A 391 45.20 -17.75 -26.27
CA GLY A 391 44.20 -18.81 -26.48
C GLY A 391 43.25 -19.04 -25.30
N LEU A 392 43.67 -18.71 -24.05
CA LEU A 392 42.78 -18.79 -22.88
C LEU A 392 41.60 -17.84 -22.96
N LYS A 393 41.78 -16.68 -23.58
CA LYS A 393 40.75 -15.68 -23.81
C LYS A 393 39.58 -16.27 -24.62
N GLU A 394 39.90 -16.97 -25.71
CA GLU A 394 38.91 -17.63 -26.57
C GLU A 394 38.23 -18.80 -25.84
N VAL A 395 38.97 -19.55 -25.06
CA VAL A 395 38.42 -20.68 -24.27
C VAL A 395 37.44 -20.16 -23.22
N VAL A 396 37.80 -19.13 -22.46
CA VAL A 396 36.91 -18.54 -21.45
C VAL A 396 35.62 -18.05 -22.11
N LEU A 397 35.74 -17.36 -23.24
CA LEU A 397 34.59 -16.85 -23.99
C LEU A 397 33.73 -17.97 -24.58
N ALA A 398 34.37 -19.01 -25.13
CA ALA A 398 33.65 -20.16 -25.70
C ALA A 398 32.89 -20.94 -24.64
N VAL A 399 33.51 -21.17 -23.47
CA VAL A 399 32.86 -21.84 -22.34
C VAL A 399 31.73 -20.98 -21.78
N ALA A 400 31.91 -19.68 -21.62
CA ALA A 400 30.89 -18.77 -21.18
C ALA A 400 29.68 -18.77 -22.15
N LYS A 401 29.93 -18.69 -23.46
CA LYS A 401 28.89 -18.76 -24.51
C LYS A 401 28.22 -20.14 -24.56
N ALA A 402 28.98 -21.24 -24.41
CA ALA A 402 28.42 -22.59 -24.39
C ALA A 402 27.45 -22.77 -23.20
N GLN A 403 27.79 -22.26 -22.04
CA GLN A 403 26.92 -22.28 -20.87
C GLN A 403 25.66 -21.41 -21.04
N SER A 404 25.71 -20.36 -21.87
CA SER A 404 24.50 -19.56 -22.16
C SER A 404 23.52 -20.25 -23.09
N LYS A 405 24.01 -21.18 -23.96
CA LYS A 405 23.20 -21.86 -24.99
C LYS A 405 22.71 -23.24 -24.57
N LYS A 406 23.32 -23.91 -23.58
CA LYS A 406 22.92 -25.27 -23.18
C LYS A 406 21.68 -25.23 -22.28
N VAL A 407 20.55 -25.46 -22.91
CA VAL A 407 19.33 -25.98 -22.32
C VAL A 407 19.32 -27.49 -22.58
N ASP A 408 19.33 -28.29 -21.50
CA ASP A 408 18.84 -29.68 -21.43
C ASP A 408 19.68 -30.91 -21.85
N GLU A 409 21.00 -30.87 -22.08
CA GLU A 409 21.62 -32.10 -22.60
C GLU A 409 22.72 -32.78 -21.76
N PHE A 410 23.11 -32.31 -20.59
CA PHE A 410 24.13 -33.02 -19.81
C PHE A 410 23.76 -33.10 -18.32
N ASP A 411 23.32 -34.29 -17.91
CA ASP A 411 23.23 -34.66 -16.48
C ASP A 411 24.44 -35.56 -16.14
N ASP A 412 25.09 -35.32 -15.00
CA ASP A 412 26.21 -36.12 -14.54
C ASP A 412 25.71 -37.53 -14.16
N VAL A 413 26.63 -38.48 -13.99
CA VAL A 413 26.36 -39.87 -13.57
C VAL A 413 25.50 -39.93 -12.28
N VAL A 414 25.56 -38.91 -11.46
CA VAL A 414 24.67 -38.72 -10.30
C VAL A 414 23.71 -37.55 -10.61
N ARG A 415 22.43 -37.86 -10.75
CA ARG A 415 21.38 -36.84 -10.98
C ARG A 415 21.48 -35.70 -9.97
N GLY A 416 21.61 -34.47 -10.49
CA GLY A 416 21.67 -33.26 -9.69
C GLY A 416 23.06 -32.82 -9.23
N LYS A 417 24.12 -33.58 -9.47
CA LYS A 417 25.50 -33.22 -9.13
C LYS A 417 26.21 -32.57 -10.32
N GLY A 418 26.88 -31.41 -10.12
CA GLY A 418 27.72 -30.80 -11.15
C GLY A 418 27.04 -29.94 -12.20
N GLN A 419 25.81 -29.46 -11.97
CA GLN A 419 25.09 -28.60 -12.92
C GLN A 419 25.65 -27.17 -13.04
N GLY A 420 26.55 -26.75 -12.16
CA GLY A 420 27.19 -25.42 -12.19
C GLY A 420 28.59 -25.48 -12.79
N PHE A 421 28.93 -24.54 -13.67
CA PHE A 421 30.30 -24.35 -14.13
C PHE A 421 31.06 -23.50 -13.13
N ILE A 422 32.20 -23.99 -12.63
CA ILE A 422 33.09 -23.26 -11.72
C ILE A 422 34.39 -23.00 -12.46
N MET A 423 34.78 -21.71 -12.54
CA MET A 423 36.06 -21.28 -13.11
C MET A 423 36.91 -20.67 -11.99
N GLN A 424 38.10 -21.20 -11.82
CA GLN A 424 39.10 -20.66 -10.89
C GLN A 424 40.08 -19.77 -11.64
N LEU A 425 40.19 -18.52 -11.21
CA LEU A 425 41.17 -17.55 -11.70
C LEU A 425 42.25 -17.34 -10.62
N SER A 426 43.49 -17.77 -10.89
CA SER A 426 44.61 -17.57 -9.95
C SER A 426 45.72 -16.73 -10.60
N GLY A 427 46.42 -15.95 -9.81
CA GLY A 427 47.50 -15.10 -10.26
C GLY A 427 47.81 -13.98 -9.26
N LEU A 428 48.84 -13.20 -9.54
CA LEU A 428 49.28 -12.07 -8.71
C LEU A 428 48.18 -11.01 -8.59
N PRO A 429 48.15 -10.19 -7.55
CA PRO A 429 47.26 -9.01 -7.47
C PRO A 429 47.46 -8.10 -8.68
N GLY A 430 46.37 -7.52 -9.19
CA GLY A 430 46.40 -6.57 -10.31
C GLY A 430 46.48 -7.17 -11.73
N VAL A 431 46.50 -8.51 -11.89
CA VAL A 431 46.60 -9.14 -13.24
C VAL A 431 45.24 -9.22 -13.98
N GLY A 432 44.17 -8.59 -13.46
CA GLY A 432 42.88 -8.49 -14.16
C GLY A 432 41.90 -9.64 -13.89
N LYS A 433 42.04 -10.41 -12.80
CA LYS A 433 41.12 -11.50 -12.46
C LYS A 433 39.66 -11.05 -12.35
N THR A 434 39.39 -10.03 -11.54
CA THR A 434 38.06 -9.45 -11.35
C THR A 434 37.53 -8.85 -12.66
N LEU A 435 38.41 -8.13 -13.41
CA LEU A 435 38.07 -7.58 -14.73
C LEU A 435 37.67 -8.68 -15.73
N THR A 436 38.28 -9.87 -15.65
CA THR A 436 37.91 -11.02 -16.50
C THR A 436 36.47 -11.45 -16.22
N ALA A 437 36.07 -11.55 -14.94
CA ALA A 437 34.72 -11.92 -14.55
C ALA A 437 33.68 -10.87 -14.99
N GLU A 438 34.00 -9.60 -14.81
CA GLU A 438 33.19 -8.46 -15.29
C GLU A 438 33.02 -8.51 -16.80
N SER A 439 34.11 -8.70 -17.55
CA SER A 439 34.07 -8.77 -19.01
C SER A 439 33.25 -9.96 -19.51
N VAL A 440 33.30 -11.09 -18.83
CA VAL A 440 32.45 -12.26 -19.15
C VAL A 440 30.97 -11.94 -18.95
N ALA A 441 30.61 -11.31 -17.84
CA ALA A 441 29.25 -10.93 -17.54
C ALA A 441 28.71 -9.91 -18.56
N GLU A 442 29.54 -8.94 -18.98
CA GLU A 442 29.24 -7.97 -20.04
C GLU A 442 28.91 -8.65 -21.37
N VAL A 443 29.81 -9.50 -21.85
CA VAL A 443 29.63 -10.22 -23.13
C VAL A 443 28.42 -11.16 -23.08
N MET A 444 28.15 -11.78 -21.93
CA MET A 444 27.02 -12.65 -21.75
C MET A 444 25.70 -11.89 -21.53
N ARG A 445 25.76 -10.60 -21.28
CA ARG A 445 24.63 -9.72 -20.94
C ARG A 445 23.80 -10.25 -19.75
N VAL A 446 24.51 -10.64 -18.68
CA VAL A 446 23.91 -11.20 -17.45
C VAL A 446 24.34 -10.42 -16.22
N PRO A 447 23.56 -10.49 -15.13
CA PRO A 447 23.97 -9.88 -13.87
C PRO A 447 25.28 -10.49 -13.35
N LEU A 448 26.15 -9.65 -12.78
CA LEU A 448 27.31 -10.08 -12.04
C LEU A 448 27.06 -9.81 -10.54
N TYR A 449 27.03 -10.87 -9.75
CA TYR A 449 26.95 -10.77 -8.30
C TYR A 449 28.37 -10.94 -7.70
N ILE A 450 28.95 -9.87 -7.19
CA ILE A 450 30.28 -9.89 -6.58
C ILE A 450 30.13 -10.12 -5.08
N MET A 451 30.83 -11.11 -4.55
CA MET A 451 30.84 -11.44 -3.14
C MET A 451 32.26 -11.63 -2.65
N SER A 452 32.62 -10.95 -1.57
CA SER A 452 33.88 -11.13 -0.86
C SER A 452 33.68 -11.92 0.46
N ALA A 453 34.78 -12.38 1.05
CA ALA A 453 34.75 -13.03 2.35
C ALA A 453 34.11 -12.14 3.44
N GLY A 454 34.35 -10.81 3.38
CA GLY A 454 33.81 -9.85 4.33
C GLY A 454 32.28 -9.71 4.28
N ASP A 455 31.66 -9.92 3.12
CA ASP A 455 30.21 -9.81 2.94
C ASP A 455 29.43 -10.88 3.72
N LEU A 456 30.01 -12.04 3.93
CA LEU A 456 29.36 -13.18 4.57
C LEU A 456 29.40 -13.12 6.10
N GLY A 457 30.37 -12.36 6.67
CA GLY A 457 30.55 -12.24 8.11
C GLY A 457 31.32 -13.40 8.71
N VAL A 458 31.54 -13.36 10.03
CA VAL A 458 32.39 -14.31 10.79
C VAL A 458 31.60 -15.31 11.66
N ASP A 459 30.29 -15.12 11.78
CA ASP A 459 29.40 -16.04 12.49
C ASP A 459 28.96 -17.20 11.59
N ALA A 460 29.20 -18.43 11.96
CA ALA A 460 28.96 -19.62 11.14
C ALA A 460 27.49 -19.77 10.71
N ARG A 461 26.53 -19.46 11.59
CA ARG A 461 25.09 -19.59 11.28
C ARG A 461 24.63 -18.50 10.34
N GLY A 462 25.02 -17.26 10.58
CA GLY A 462 24.72 -16.13 9.70
C GLY A 462 25.36 -16.29 8.31
N PHE A 463 26.60 -16.81 8.28
CA PHE A 463 27.33 -17.15 7.06
C PHE A 463 26.57 -18.19 6.22
N GLU A 464 26.17 -19.31 6.84
CA GLU A 464 25.45 -20.41 6.14
C GLU A 464 24.12 -19.88 5.56
N ALA A 465 23.35 -19.12 6.34
CA ALA A 465 22.07 -18.56 5.91
C ALA A 465 22.25 -17.61 4.72
N LYS A 466 23.16 -16.62 4.80
CA LYS A 466 23.43 -15.67 3.72
C LYS A 466 23.91 -16.37 2.45
N LEU A 467 24.87 -17.29 2.58
CA LEU A 467 25.39 -18.02 1.43
C LEU A 467 24.29 -18.85 0.76
N LYS A 468 23.44 -19.50 1.55
CA LYS A 468 22.30 -20.27 1.04
C LYS A 468 21.32 -19.39 0.26
N ASP A 469 21.04 -18.20 0.73
CA ASP A 469 20.11 -17.27 0.06
C ASP A 469 20.72 -16.74 -1.24
N ILE A 470 22.00 -16.35 -1.24
CA ILE A 470 22.70 -15.93 -2.45
C ILE A 470 22.72 -17.06 -3.48
N LEU A 471 23.05 -18.28 -3.05
CA LEU A 471 23.09 -19.42 -3.92
C LEU A 471 21.71 -19.78 -4.54
N LYS A 472 20.61 -19.46 -3.88
CA LYS A 472 19.24 -19.58 -4.45
C LYS A 472 18.92 -18.48 -5.46
N LEU A 473 19.42 -17.25 -5.21
CA LEU A 473 19.14 -16.09 -6.06
C LEU A 473 19.91 -16.15 -7.39
N ILE A 474 21.17 -16.59 -7.36
CA ILE A 474 22.03 -16.62 -8.56
C ILE A 474 21.41 -17.39 -9.74
N PRO A 475 20.89 -18.61 -9.58
CA PRO A 475 20.25 -19.34 -10.68
C PRO A 475 18.94 -18.68 -11.13
N LYS A 476 18.15 -18.18 -10.15
CA LYS A 476 16.89 -17.49 -10.44
C LYS A 476 17.11 -16.28 -11.35
N TRP A 477 18.20 -15.54 -11.12
CA TRP A 477 18.55 -14.37 -11.90
C TRP A 477 19.39 -14.67 -13.14
N GLY A 478 19.84 -15.91 -13.34
CA GLY A 478 20.78 -16.27 -14.41
C GLY A 478 22.11 -15.55 -14.28
N ALA A 479 22.47 -15.14 -13.06
CA ALA A 479 23.63 -14.32 -12.77
C ALA A 479 24.95 -15.10 -12.75
N VAL A 480 26.05 -14.40 -12.97
CA VAL A 480 27.39 -14.89 -12.66
C VAL A 480 27.71 -14.53 -11.21
N LEU A 481 28.13 -15.51 -10.42
CA LEU A 481 28.66 -15.29 -9.07
C LEU A 481 30.18 -15.17 -9.12
N LEU A 482 30.71 -14.02 -8.74
CA LEU A 482 32.14 -13.81 -8.52
C LEU A 482 32.42 -13.90 -7.02
N LEU A 483 33.25 -14.87 -6.64
CA LEU A 483 33.80 -14.98 -5.29
C LEU A 483 35.20 -14.35 -5.32
N ASP A 484 35.29 -13.13 -4.80
CA ASP A 484 36.58 -12.42 -4.71
C ASP A 484 37.26 -12.72 -3.37
N GLU A 485 38.59 -12.76 -3.34
CA GLU A 485 39.40 -13.13 -2.17
C GLU A 485 39.01 -14.50 -1.57
N ALA A 486 38.71 -15.46 -2.44
CA ALA A 486 38.26 -16.78 -2.02
C ALA A 486 39.38 -17.64 -1.33
N ASP A 487 40.62 -17.22 -1.41
CA ASP A 487 41.78 -17.79 -0.69
C ASP A 487 41.52 -17.84 0.82
N VAL A 488 40.82 -16.87 1.39
CA VAL A 488 40.43 -16.86 2.82
C VAL A 488 39.64 -18.14 3.19
N PHE A 489 38.86 -18.68 2.26
CA PHE A 489 38.06 -19.92 2.47
C PHE A 489 38.78 -21.19 2.02
N MET A 490 39.92 -21.07 1.33
CA MET A 490 40.63 -22.20 0.78
C MET A 490 41.99 -22.47 1.46
N GLU A 491 42.34 -21.64 2.44
CA GLU A 491 43.54 -21.83 3.23
C GLU A 491 43.48 -23.16 4.01
N ALA A 492 44.64 -23.80 4.15
CA ALA A 492 44.77 -25.10 4.86
C ALA A 492 44.18 -24.99 6.28
N ARG A 493 43.44 -26.02 6.69
CA ARG A 493 42.85 -26.11 8.03
C ARG A 493 43.92 -26.08 9.08
N ASP A 494 43.82 -25.16 10.03
CA ASP A 494 44.72 -25.05 11.17
C ASP A 494 44.02 -25.58 12.42
N SER A 495 44.75 -26.40 13.20
CA SER A 495 44.25 -26.98 14.45
C SER A 495 43.92 -25.94 15.54
N THR A 496 44.40 -24.71 15.37
CA THR A 496 44.24 -23.62 16.35
C THR A 496 43.01 -22.75 16.12
N ASN A 497 42.36 -22.81 14.92
CA ASN A 497 41.28 -21.89 14.55
C ASN A 497 39.98 -22.62 14.16
N LEU A 498 39.27 -23.16 15.16
CA LEU A 498 38.07 -23.98 14.98
C LEU A 498 36.94 -23.23 14.25
N ASN A 499 36.71 -21.97 14.57
CA ASN A 499 35.64 -21.17 13.94
C ASN A 499 35.89 -20.99 12.42
N ARG A 500 37.13 -20.76 12.03
CA ARG A 500 37.52 -20.64 10.63
C ARG A 500 37.37 -21.97 9.89
N ASN A 501 37.78 -23.06 10.50
CA ASN A 501 37.61 -24.39 9.93
C ASN A 501 36.14 -24.76 9.70
N GLU A 502 35.25 -24.31 10.59
CA GLU A 502 33.82 -24.48 10.44
C GLU A 502 33.30 -23.71 9.22
N LEU A 503 33.67 -22.44 9.06
CA LEU A 503 33.30 -21.62 7.90
C LEU A 503 33.77 -22.24 6.59
N VAL A 504 35.03 -22.68 6.52
CA VAL A 504 35.61 -23.38 5.35
C VAL A 504 34.81 -24.66 5.04
N SER A 505 34.44 -25.42 6.06
CA SER A 505 33.70 -26.67 5.89
C SER A 505 32.28 -26.42 5.37
N ILE A 506 31.58 -25.39 5.89
CA ILE A 506 30.27 -24.95 5.41
C ILE A 506 30.36 -24.49 3.94
N PHE A 507 31.37 -23.66 3.65
CA PHE A 507 31.57 -23.12 2.31
C PHE A 507 31.78 -24.21 1.27
N LEU A 508 32.73 -25.13 1.50
CA LEU A 508 33.03 -26.23 0.59
C LEU A 508 31.84 -27.17 0.41
N ARG A 509 31.16 -27.53 1.51
CA ARG A 509 29.96 -28.35 1.47
C ARG A 509 28.86 -27.66 0.62
N MET A 510 28.62 -26.40 0.82
CA MET A 510 27.57 -25.67 0.07
C MET A 510 27.90 -25.51 -1.40
N LEU A 511 29.18 -25.38 -1.77
CA LEU A 511 29.61 -25.37 -3.16
C LEU A 511 29.51 -26.75 -3.83
N GLU A 512 29.76 -27.82 -3.11
CA GLU A 512 29.71 -29.19 -3.63
C GLU A 512 28.26 -29.69 -3.82
N TYR A 513 27.41 -29.43 -2.83
CA TYR A 513 26.02 -29.90 -2.83
C TYR A 513 25.02 -28.86 -3.31
N TYR A 514 25.49 -27.82 -3.99
CA TYR A 514 24.60 -26.85 -4.53
C TYR A 514 23.83 -27.43 -5.73
N GLU A 515 22.74 -28.09 -5.40
CA GLU A 515 21.72 -28.55 -6.34
C GLU A 515 20.60 -27.53 -6.46
N VAL A 516 20.14 -27.31 -7.69
CA VAL A 516 18.85 -26.66 -7.93
C VAL A 516 17.76 -27.57 -7.36
N SER A 517 17.21 -27.22 -6.21
CA SER A 517 16.12 -27.98 -5.60
C SER A 517 14.90 -28.02 -6.53
N PRO A 518 14.34 -29.20 -6.88
CA PRO A 518 13.24 -29.33 -7.81
C PRO A 518 11.86 -28.94 -7.25
N ASN A 519 11.76 -28.43 -6.02
CA ASN A 519 10.48 -28.13 -5.35
C ASN A 519 10.08 -26.67 -5.38
N ALA A 520 10.01 -26.07 -6.57
CA ALA A 520 9.15 -24.92 -6.80
C ALA A 520 7.99 -25.36 -7.72
N GLN A 521 7.07 -26.12 -7.15
CA GLN A 521 5.76 -26.36 -7.77
C GLN A 521 4.91 -25.10 -7.57
N GLY A 522 4.97 -24.22 -8.53
CA GLY A 522 4.07 -23.07 -8.70
C GLY A 522 3.99 -22.78 -10.18
N HIS A 523 2.79 -22.84 -10.72
CA HIS A 523 2.47 -22.67 -12.13
C HIS A 523 3.15 -21.47 -12.77
N GLN A 524 3.64 -21.66 -14.00
CA GLN A 524 4.18 -20.66 -14.94
C GLN A 524 5.64 -20.22 -14.75
N SER A 525 6.58 -21.12 -14.94
CA SER A 525 7.89 -20.70 -15.47
C SER A 525 8.66 -21.85 -16.11
N GLN A 526 8.19 -22.33 -17.26
CA GLN A 526 8.99 -23.22 -18.12
C GLN A 526 10.19 -22.53 -18.80
N ARG A 527 10.51 -21.26 -18.45
CA ARG A 527 11.54 -20.47 -19.16
C ARG A 527 12.83 -20.18 -18.40
N MET A 528 12.97 -20.52 -17.12
CA MET A 528 14.18 -20.16 -16.38
C MET A 528 14.71 -21.29 -15.49
N ARG A 529 15.20 -22.37 -16.09
CA ARG A 529 16.16 -23.27 -15.43
C ARG A 529 17.56 -22.73 -15.68
N GLY A 530 17.95 -21.73 -14.88
CA GLY A 530 19.28 -21.14 -14.94
C GLY A 530 20.34 -22.07 -14.37
N LYS A 531 21.34 -22.40 -15.17
CA LYS A 531 22.56 -23.09 -14.70
C LYS A 531 23.45 -22.08 -13.98
N ILE A 532 24.04 -22.50 -12.87
CA ILE A 532 24.93 -21.66 -12.08
C ILE A 532 26.23 -21.44 -12.81
N ARG A 533 26.66 -20.19 -12.84
CA ARG A 533 27.92 -19.73 -13.37
C ARG A 533 28.71 -19.16 -12.21
N LYS A 534 29.80 -19.80 -11.83
CA LYS A 534 30.67 -19.35 -10.73
C LYS A 534 32.05 -19.04 -11.28
N MET A 535 32.56 -17.89 -10.92
CA MET A 535 33.95 -17.53 -11.08
C MET A 535 34.57 -17.30 -9.72
N THR A 536 35.68 -17.91 -9.46
CA THR A 536 36.42 -17.79 -8.20
C THR A 536 37.76 -17.15 -8.50
N CYS A 537 38.08 -16.04 -7.88
CA CYS A 537 39.38 -15.38 -8.00
C CYS A 537 40.22 -15.64 -6.77
N TYR A 538 41.47 -16.01 -6.96
CA TYR A 538 42.49 -16.18 -5.94
C TYR A 538 43.56 -15.09 -6.04
#